data_3590bb279186c97593d7716d33e27058
#
_entry.id   3590bb279186c97593d7716d33e27058
#
_cell.length_a   1.000
_cell.length_b   1.000
_cell.length_c   1.000
_cell.angle_alpha   90.00
_cell.angle_beta   90.00
_cell.angle_gamma   90.00
#
_symmetry.space_group_name_H-M   'P 1'
#
loop_
_entity.id
_entity.type
_entity.pdbx_description
1 polymer ?
#
loop_
_entity_poly.entity_id
_entity_poly.type
_entity_poly.pdbx_seq_one_letter_code
_entity_poly.pdbx_strand_id
1 'polypeptide(L)'
;MSTIAEARRGYDEGLREFMLNMYNHTAAGLAVSGVVAWLTFSTGLLFAMAGAIWLFALAPLGMILWYSFAGRNWAYEKLRNFYYAFTAVMGVGLAPIFAVYTGASITQVFFITAATFAGASLWGYTTKRDLTGFGHFLFMGLIGIIIASIVNLFMASSALMFTISILGVFIFTGLTAWDTQNAKQIYLNHGGDPRYGVQFAISLYLNFINLFQMLLSLLGNRE
;
A
#
# COMPACT_ATOMS: atom_id res chain seq x y z
N MET A 1 42.18 -7.64 7.78
CA MET A 1 40.90 -8.04 8.43
C MET A 1 39.99 -6.85 8.77
N SER A 2 40.49 -5.63 9.07
CA SER A 2 39.71 -4.40 9.33
C SER A 2 38.87 -3.95 8.16
N THR A 3 39.38 -3.94 6.94
CA THR A 3 38.70 -3.46 5.72
C THR A 3 37.43 -4.23 5.33
N ILE A 4 37.37 -5.55 5.53
CA ILE A 4 36.17 -6.36 5.22
C ILE A 4 35.07 -6.11 6.26
N ALA A 5 35.46 -5.94 7.54
CA ALA A 5 34.51 -5.64 8.61
C ALA A 5 33.90 -4.22 8.46
N GLU A 6 34.74 -3.26 8.04
CA GLU A 6 34.30 -1.89 7.75
C GLU A 6 33.35 -1.82 6.53
N ALA A 7 33.71 -2.53 5.45
CA ALA A 7 32.84 -2.62 4.27
C ALA A 7 31.48 -3.29 4.58
N ARG A 8 31.48 -4.30 5.45
CA ARG A 8 30.26 -4.99 5.88
C ARG A 8 29.36 -4.11 6.76
N ARG A 9 29.98 -3.34 7.67
CA ARG A 9 29.24 -2.34 8.47
C ARG A 9 28.62 -1.25 7.62
N GLY A 10 29.38 -0.67 6.70
CA GLY A 10 28.85 0.36 5.79
C GLY A 10 27.71 -0.15 4.91
N TYR A 11 27.78 -1.43 4.50
CA TYR A 11 26.70 -2.09 3.76
C TYR A 11 25.44 -2.27 4.63
N ASP A 12 25.59 -2.76 5.86
CA ASP A 12 24.47 -3.00 6.77
C ASP A 12 23.80 -1.67 7.18
N GLU A 13 24.57 -0.61 7.38
CA GLU A 13 24.07 0.75 7.67
C GLU A 13 23.33 1.34 6.49
N GLY A 14 23.86 1.25 5.27
CA GLY A 14 23.21 1.77 4.06
C GLY A 14 21.91 1.04 3.72
N LEU A 15 21.88 -0.30 3.88
CA LEU A 15 20.64 -1.08 3.71
C LEU A 15 19.59 -0.65 4.73
N ARG A 16 19.98 -0.48 5.99
CA ARG A 16 19.08 -0.03 7.04
C ARG A 16 18.51 1.36 6.73
N GLU A 17 19.34 2.29 6.30
CA GLU A 17 18.91 3.63 5.92
C GLU A 17 17.93 3.61 4.75
N PHE A 18 18.21 2.83 3.71
CA PHE A 18 17.32 2.64 2.56
C PHE A 18 15.95 2.09 2.99
N MET A 19 15.93 1.02 3.80
CA MET A 19 14.68 0.42 4.28
C MET A 19 13.90 1.38 5.19
N LEU A 20 14.57 2.10 6.07
CA LEU A 20 13.93 3.13 6.92
C LEU A 20 13.32 4.26 6.08
N ASN A 21 14.02 4.72 5.05
CA ASN A 21 13.52 5.74 4.14
C ASN A 21 12.23 5.27 3.43
N MET A 22 12.23 4.05 2.91
CA MET A 22 11.05 3.43 2.30
C MET A 22 9.86 3.37 3.26
N TYR A 23 10.06 2.88 4.50
CA TYR A 23 8.98 2.80 5.49
C TYR A 23 8.53 4.18 5.97
N ASN A 24 9.44 5.15 6.08
CA ASN A 24 9.09 6.53 6.43
C ASN A 24 8.18 7.15 5.37
N HIS A 25 8.49 6.96 4.08
CA HIS A 25 7.60 7.39 3.00
C HIS A 25 6.25 6.68 3.09
N THR A 26 6.23 5.37 3.29
CA THR A 26 4.99 4.59 3.44
C THR A 26 4.14 5.13 4.58
N ALA A 27 4.71 5.31 5.77
CA ALA A 27 4.01 5.83 6.93
C ALA A 27 3.50 7.27 6.73
N ALA A 28 4.33 8.13 6.13
CA ALA A 28 3.94 9.50 5.80
C ALA A 28 2.79 9.53 4.79
N GLY A 29 2.82 8.67 3.76
CA GLY A 29 1.73 8.55 2.80
C GLY A 29 0.42 8.08 3.43
N LEU A 30 0.48 7.12 4.36
CA LEU A 30 -0.68 6.66 5.13
C LEU A 30 -1.25 7.79 6.00
N ALA A 31 -0.38 8.58 6.65
CA ALA A 31 -0.78 9.73 7.45
C ALA A 31 -1.46 10.81 6.57
N VAL A 32 -0.87 11.13 5.40
CA VAL A 32 -1.47 12.07 4.44
C VAL A 32 -2.86 11.60 4.04
N SER A 33 -3.01 10.34 3.63
CA SER A 33 -4.31 9.80 3.22
C SER A 33 -5.33 9.81 4.36
N GLY A 34 -4.92 9.43 5.57
CA GLY A 34 -5.80 9.43 6.75
C GLY A 34 -6.30 10.83 7.09
N VAL A 35 -5.39 11.83 7.11
CA VAL A 35 -5.75 13.23 7.37
C VAL A 35 -6.66 13.79 6.28
N VAL A 36 -6.34 13.55 5.00
CA VAL A 36 -7.16 14.03 3.88
C VAL A 36 -8.54 13.37 3.90
N ALA A 37 -8.63 12.07 4.16
CA ALA A 37 -9.90 11.34 4.23
C ALA A 37 -10.77 11.90 5.37
N TRP A 38 -10.19 12.11 6.56
CA TRP A 38 -10.89 12.67 7.70
C TRP A 38 -11.34 14.12 7.45
N LEU A 39 -10.48 14.97 6.87
CA LEU A 39 -10.86 16.34 6.51
C LEU A 39 -11.97 16.37 5.47
N THR A 40 -11.89 15.54 4.43
CA THR A 40 -12.93 15.45 3.39
C THR A 40 -14.28 15.06 3.99
N PHE A 41 -14.31 14.16 4.96
CA PHE A 41 -15.52 13.78 5.68
C PHE A 41 -15.98 14.87 6.65
N SER A 42 -15.12 15.33 7.56
CA SER A 42 -15.48 16.24 8.67
C SER A 42 -15.92 17.64 8.21
N THR A 43 -15.39 18.12 7.08
CA THR A 43 -15.80 19.42 6.49
C THR A 43 -17.07 19.33 5.65
N GLY A 44 -17.66 18.14 5.51
CA GLY A 44 -18.84 17.93 4.66
C GLY A 44 -18.54 17.94 3.15
N LEU A 45 -17.26 18.06 2.76
CA LEU A 45 -16.85 18.06 1.35
C LEU A 45 -17.24 16.75 0.64
N LEU A 46 -17.21 15.61 1.35
CA LEU A 46 -17.69 14.34 0.85
C LEU A 46 -19.11 14.44 0.29
N PHE A 47 -20.04 15.07 1.02
CA PHE A 47 -21.44 15.21 0.64
C PHE A 47 -21.61 16.24 -0.47
N ALA A 48 -20.84 17.34 -0.44
CA ALA A 48 -20.83 18.33 -1.51
C ALA A 48 -20.33 17.74 -2.84
N MET A 49 -19.45 16.76 -2.79
CA MET A 49 -18.86 16.07 -3.95
C MET A 49 -19.54 14.73 -4.26
N ALA A 50 -20.72 14.41 -3.70
CA ALA A 50 -21.35 13.09 -3.82
C ALA A 50 -21.46 12.59 -5.28
N GLY A 51 -21.75 13.47 -6.24
CA GLY A 51 -21.81 13.14 -7.66
C GLY A 51 -20.47 12.88 -8.34
N ALA A 52 -19.35 13.30 -7.72
CA ALA A 52 -18.00 13.23 -8.28
C ALA A 52 -17.04 12.33 -7.49
N ILE A 53 -17.44 11.80 -6.34
CA ILE A 53 -16.57 11.02 -5.45
C ILE A 53 -15.99 9.77 -6.14
N TRP A 54 -16.74 9.18 -7.05
CA TRP A 54 -16.28 8.03 -7.83
C TRP A 54 -15.07 8.38 -8.73
N LEU A 55 -14.91 9.64 -9.17
CA LEU A 55 -13.72 10.09 -9.90
C LEU A 55 -12.47 9.98 -9.01
N PHE A 56 -12.59 10.36 -7.74
CA PHE A 56 -11.49 10.25 -6.78
C PHE A 56 -11.22 8.79 -6.36
N ALA A 57 -12.22 7.93 -6.41
CA ALA A 57 -12.00 6.50 -6.21
C ALA A 57 -11.23 5.86 -7.38
N LEU A 58 -11.42 6.34 -8.60
CA LEU A 58 -10.74 5.83 -9.80
C LEU A 58 -9.45 6.59 -10.14
N ALA A 59 -9.31 7.85 -9.73
CA ALA A 59 -8.14 8.68 -10.05
C ALA A 59 -6.80 8.04 -9.64
N PRO A 60 -6.66 7.38 -8.47
CA PRO A 60 -5.43 6.70 -8.11
C PRO A 60 -5.02 5.61 -9.11
N LEU A 61 -5.98 4.87 -9.67
CA LEU A 61 -5.71 3.89 -10.71
C LEU A 61 -5.13 4.57 -11.97
N GLY A 62 -5.76 5.66 -12.42
CA GLY A 62 -5.26 6.46 -13.53
C GLY A 62 -3.86 7.02 -13.27
N MET A 63 -3.60 7.50 -12.05
CA MET A 63 -2.28 7.99 -11.64
C MET A 63 -1.21 6.90 -11.68
N ILE A 64 -1.49 5.70 -11.18
CA ILE A 64 -0.55 4.57 -11.22
C ILE A 64 -0.31 4.11 -12.66
N LEU A 65 -1.34 4.03 -13.48
CA LEU A 65 -1.17 3.70 -14.89
C LEU A 65 -0.29 4.75 -15.60
N TRP A 66 -0.58 6.04 -15.40
CA TRP A 66 0.26 7.10 -15.95
C TRP A 66 1.71 7.02 -15.48
N TYR A 67 1.92 6.79 -14.17
CA TYR A 67 3.25 6.58 -13.61
C TYR A 67 3.97 5.37 -14.26
N SER A 68 3.28 4.28 -14.50
CA SER A 68 3.84 3.07 -15.12
C SER A 68 4.39 3.33 -16.53
N PHE A 69 3.76 4.22 -17.29
CA PHE A 69 4.20 4.59 -18.63
C PHE A 69 5.24 5.72 -18.64
N ALA A 70 5.04 6.74 -17.81
CA ALA A 70 5.82 7.98 -17.85
C ALA A 70 6.89 8.09 -16.75
N GLY A 71 6.71 7.37 -15.64
CA GLY A 71 7.47 7.57 -14.40
C GLY A 71 8.85 6.91 -14.35
N ARG A 72 9.17 6.03 -15.28
CA ARG A 72 10.36 5.19 -15.25
C ARG A 72 11.68 5.93 -15.06
N ASN A 73 11.78 7.14 -15.64
CA ASN A 73 13.00 7.97 -15.63
C ASN A 73 12.83 9.26 -14.79
N TRP A 74 11.83 9.33 -13.91
CA TRP A 74 11.64 10.53 -13.10
C TRP A 74 12.77 10.71 -12.09
N ALA A 75 13.18 11.98 -11.91
CA ALA A 75 14.07 12.35 -10.82
C ALA A 75 13.37 12.11 -9.47
N TYR A 76 14.16 11.88 -8.42
CA TYR A 76 13.69 11.60 -7.07
C TYR A 76 12.62 12.60 -6.59
N GLU A 77 12.88 13.90 -6.74
CA GLU A 77 11.97 14.97 -6.31
C GLU A 77 10.60 14.88 -7.01
N LYS A 78 10.59 14.63 -8.32
CA LYS A 78 9.35 14.47 -9.08
C LYS A 78 8.57 13.24 -8.63
N LEU A 79 9.26 12.12 -8.41
CA LEU A 79 8.64 10.88 -7.95
C LEU A 79 8.07 11.03 -6.53
N ARG A 80 8.82 11.65 -5.63
CA ARG A 80 8.37 11.95 -4.27
C ARG A 80 7.13 12.83 -4.26
N ASN A 81 7.13 13.92 -5.04
CA ASN A 81 5.98 14.82 -5.12
C ASN A 81 4.76 14.13 -5.72
N PHE A 82 4.95 13.31 -6.74
CA PHE A 82 3.90 12.45 -7.29
C PHE A 82 3.33 11.51 -6.22
N TYR A 83 4.19 10.87 -5.44
CA TYR A 83 3.78 9.96 -4.38
C TYR A 83 2.85 10.65 -3.36
N TYR A 84 3.22 11.83 -2.86
CA TYR A 84 2.38 12.55 -1.89
C TYR A 84 1.09 13.09 -2.52
N ALA A 85 1.12 13.54 -3.77
CA ALA A 85 -0.10 13.90 -4.50
C ALA A 85 -1.03 12.68 -4.66
N PHE A 86 -0.46 11.53 -5.01
CA PHE A 86 -1.17 10.26 -5.13
C PHE A 86 -1.83 9.84 -3.80
N THR A 87 -1.10 9.91 -2.68
CA THR A 87 -1.65 9.55 -1.36
C THR A 87 -2.74 10.53 -0.91
N ALA A 88 -2.65 11.81 -1.26
CA ALA A 88 -3.69 12.80 -0.99
C ALA A 88 -4.97 12.51 -1.80
N VAL A 89 -4.86 12.22 -3.10
CA VAL A 89 -6.00 11.84 -3.95
C VAL A 89 -6.63 10.54 -3.44
N MET A 90 -5.82 9.56 -3.06
CA MET A 90 -6.30 8.32 -2.43
C MET A 90 -7.09 8.63 -1.15
N GLY A 91 -6.62 9.58 -0.33
CA GLY A 91 -7.31 10.01 0.89
C GLY A 91 -8.72 10.52 0.61
N VAL A 92 -8.92 11.34 -0.43
CA VAL A 92 -10.26 11.78 -0.84
C VAL A 92 -11.14 10.57 -1.20
N GLY A 93 -10.60 9.61 -1.97
CA GLY A 93 -11.31 8.38 -2.35
C GLY A 93 -11.65 7.46 -1.17
N LEU A 94 -10.90 7.55 -0.06
CA LEU A 94 -11.14 6.78 1.17
C LEU A 94 -12.14 7.46 2.13
N ALA A 95 -12.50 8.73 1.94
CA ALA A 95 -13.39 9.47 2.83
C ALA A 95 -14.74 8.79 3.09
N PRO A 96 -15.39 8.07 2.13
CA PRO A 96 -16.63 7.33 2.39
C PRO A 96 -16.54 6.30 3.51
N ILE A 97 -15.35 5.82 3.85
CA ILE A 97 -15.13 4.87 4.96
C ILE A 97 -15.65 5.46 6.28
N PHE A 98 -15.46 6.76 6.50
CA PHE A 98 -15.93 7.46 7.71
C PHE A 98 -17.45 7.65 7.75
N ALA A 99 -18.14 7.52 6.62
CA ALA A 99 -19.61 7.59 6.54
C ALA A 99 -20.27 6.20 6.66
N VAL A 100 -19.49 5.11 6.52
CA VAL A 100 -20.01 3.74 6.48
C VAL A 100 -19.67 2.97 7.76
N TYR A 101 -18.51 3.24 8.36
CA TYR A 101 -17.99 2.47 9.49
C TYR A 101 -17.82 3.35 10.71
N THR A 102 -18.04 2.78 11.91
CA THR A 102 -17.82 3.49 13.16
C THR A 102 -16.35 3.86 13.33
N GLY A 103 -16.07 5.01 13.94
CA GLY A 103 -14.70 5.46 14.18
C GLY A 103 -13.88 4.48 15.04
N ALA A 104 -14.55 3.81 16.01
CA ALA A 104 -13.92 2.77 16.81
C ALA A 104 -13.45 1.59 15.95
N SER A 105 -14.30 1.17 15.01
CA SER A 105 -13.99 0.06 14.10
C SER A 105 -12.86 0.40 13.13
N ILE A 106 -12.87 1.61 12.57
CA ILE A 106 -11.78 2.12 11.72
C ILE A 106 -10.44 2.06 12.47
N THR A 107 -10.42 2.56 13.70
CA THR A 107 -9.22 2.58 14.53
C THR A 107 -8.74 1.16 14.85
N GLN A 108 -9.63 0.27 15.30
CA GLN A 108 -9.29 -1.11 15.63
C GLN A 108 -8.70 -1.85 14.41
N VAL A 109 -9.37 -1.74 13.26
CA VAL A 109 -8.93 -2.42 12.04
C VAL A 109 -7.62 -1.82 11.53
N PHE A 110 -7.41 -0.51 11.68
CA PHE A 110 -6.13 0.11 11.35
C PHE A 110 -4.96 -0.51 12.12
N PHE A 111 -5.10 -0.70 13.43
CA PHE A 111 -4.04 -1.34 14.24
C PHE A 111 -3.86 -2.83 13.90
N ILE A 112 -4.93 -3.57 13.61
CA ILE A 112 -4.82 -4.96 13.13
C ILE A 112 -4.05 -5.00 11.80
N THR A 113 -4.39 -4.10 10.88
CA THR A 113 -3.69 -3.97 9.59
C THR A 113 -2.21 -3.66 9.80
N ALA A 114 -1.90 -2.68 10.67
CA ALA A 114 -0.53 -2.29 10.96
C ALA A 114 0.30 -3.44 11.56
N ALA A 115 -0.29 -4.22 12.48
CA ALA A 115 0.37 -5.39 13.06
C ALA A 115 0.61 -6.49 11.99
N THR A 116 -0.40 -6.79 11.16
CA THR A 116 -0.29 -7.77 10.08
C THR A 116 0.77 -7.35 9.06
N PHE A 117 0.74 -6.08 8.65
CA PHE A 117 1.71 -5.50 7.72
C PHE A 117 3.14 -5.55 8.28
N ALA A 118 3.33 -5.15 9.55
CA ALA A 118 4.63 -5.19 10.20
C ALA A 118 5.17 -6.63 10.30
N GLY A 119 4.32 -7.59 10.67
CA GLY A 119 4.69 -9.02 10.70
C GLY A 119 5.10 -9.56 9.34
N ALA A 120 4.33 -9.25 8.29
CA ALA A 120 4.63 -9.64 6.92
C ALA A 120 5.94 -9.01 6.40
N SER A 121 6.13 -7.70 6.67
CA SER A 121 7.37 -6.99 6.32
C SER A 121 8.58 -7.59 7.04
N LEU A 122 8.47 -7.86 8.34
CA LEU A 122 9.55 -8.46 9.12
C LEU A 122 9.90 -9.86 8.59
N TRP A 123 8.90 -10.65 8.26
CA TRP A 123 9.13 -11.97 7.64
C TRP A 123 9.81 -11.84 6.26
N GLY A 124 9.34 -10.94 5.39
CA GLY A 124 9.95 -10.68 4.08
C GLY A 124 11.40 -10.21 4.19
N TYR A 125 11.72 -9.36 5.19
CA TYR A 125 13.07 -8.87 5.44
C TYR A 125 14.03 -9.95 5.94
N THR A 126 13.55 -10.86 6.81
CA THR A 126 14.38 -11.84 7.52
C THR A 126 14.46 -13.21 6.85
N THR A 127 13.46 -13.57 6.05
CA THR A 127 13.39 -14.89 5.40
C THR A 127 14.57 -15.11 4.46
N LYS A 128 15.12 -16.33 4.48
CA LYS A 128 16.13 -16.80 3.54
C LYS A 128 15.54 -17.47 2.30
N ARG A 129 14.24 -17.74 2.30
CA ARG A 129 13.55 -18.34 1.15
C ARG A 129 13.36 -17.27 0.08
N ASP A 130 13.58 -17.62 -1.17
CA ASP A 130 13.26 -16.76 -2.30
C ASP A 130 11.73 -16.71 -2.49
N LEU A 131 11.17 -15.50 -2.35
CA LEU A 131 9.74 -15.26 -2.49
C LEU A 131 9.33 -14.89 -3.92
N THR A 132 10.25 -14.87 -4.90
CA THR A 132 9.96 -14.42 -6.27
C THR A 132 8.83 -15.22 -6.91
N GLY A 133 8.90 -16.56 -6.86
CA GLY A 133 7.84 -17.42 -7.41
C GLY A 133 6.51 -17.25 -6.70
N PHE A 134 6.55 -17.06 -5.38
CA PHE A 134 5.36 -16.77 -4.56
C PHE A 134 4.76 -15.41 -4.89
N GLY A 135 5.60 -14.38 -5.05
CA GLY A 135 5.17 -13.05 -5.45
C GLY A 135 4.45 -13.04 -6.81
N HIS A 136 4.99 -13.76 -7.80
CA HIS A 136 4.32 -13.91 -9.10
C HIS A 136 2.95 -14.59 -8.98
N PHE A 137 2.84 -15.64 -8.17
CA PHE A 137 1.56 -16.29 -7.91
C PHE A 137 0.55 -15.34 -7.26
N LEU A 138 0.97 -14.58 -6.26
CA LEU A 138 0.12 -13.58 -5.58
C LEU A 138 -0.30 -12.45 -6.53
N PHE A 139 0.59 -12.04 -7.43
CA PHE A 139 0.25 -11.02 -8.44
C PHE A 139 -0.83 -11.53 -9.42
N MET A 140 -0.78 -12.80 -9.83
CA MET A 140 -1.88 -13.40 -10.61
C MET A 140 -3.18 -13.45 -9.78
N GLY A 141 -3.09 -13.78 -8.49
CA GLY A 141 -4.22 -13.72 -7.56
C GLY A 141 -4.81 -12.32 -7.44
N LEU A 142 -3.95 -11.28 -7.39
CA LEU A 142 -4.37 -9.87 -7.39
C LEU A 142 -5.19 -9.53 -8.63
N ILE A 143 -4.76 -9.95 -9.81
CA ILE A 143 -5.54 -9.76 -11.05
C ILE A 143 -6.90 -10.46 -10.91
N GLY A 144 -6.92 -11.68 -10.37
CA GLY A 144 -8.16 -12.43 -10.13
C GLY A 144 -9.15 -11.70 -9.21
N ILE A 145 -8.69 -11.14 -8.08
CA ILE A 145 -9.61 -10.39 -7.19
C ILE A 145 -10.03 -9.04 -7.78
N ILE A 146 -9.23 -8.40 -8.62
CA ILE A 146 -9.63 -7.19 -9.34
C ILE A 146 -10.80 -7.53 -10.29
N ILE A 147 -10.67 -8.59 -11.09
CA ILE A 147 -11.73 -9.04 -11.98
C ILE A 147 -12.99 -9.42 -11.19
N ALA A 148 -12.83 -10.20 -10.11
CA ALA A 148 -13.94 -10.59 -9.25
C ALA A 148 -14.64 -9.36 -8.61
N SER A 149 -13.87 -8.32 -8.23
CA SER A 149 -14.42 -7.08 -7.69
C SER A 149 -15.23 -6.32 -8.74
N ILE A 150 -14.75 -6.25 -9.99
CA ILE A 150 -15.49 -5.64 -11.11
C ILE A 150 -16.81 -6.40 -11.35
N VAL A 151 -16.76 -7.74 -11.40
CA VAL A 151 -17.97 -8.57 -11.54
C VAL A 151 -18.93 -8.32 -10.39
N ASN A 152 -18.42 -8.18 -9.16
CA ASN A 152 -19.26 -7.96 -7.99
C ASN A 152 -19.95 -6.59 -7.97
N LEU A 153 -19.44 -5.59 -8.69
CA LEU A 153 -20.16 -4.31 -8.88
C LEU A 153 -21.52 -4.51 -9.57
N PHE A 154 -21.64 -5.51 -10.43
CA PHE A 154 -22.89 -5.83 -11.14
C PHE A 154 -23.73 -6.86 -10.39
N MET A 155 -23.10 -7.81 -9.67
CA MET A 155 -23.80 -8.87 -8.95
C MET A 155 -24.30 -8.43 -7.56
N ALA A 156 -23.65 -7.45 -6.94
CA ALA A 156 -23.91 -6.98 -5.56
C ALA A 156 -23.99 -8.14 -4.54
N SER A 157 -23.18 -9.19 -4.73
CA SER A 157 -23.19 -10.40 -3.90
C SER A 157 -22.36 -10.22 -2.65
N SER A 158 -22.98 -10.33 -1.48
CA SER A 158 -22.28 -10.30 -0.18
C SER A 158 -21.34 -11.48 0.01
N ALA A 159 -21.71 -12.69 -0.48
CA ALA A 159 -20.87 -13.88 -0.41
C ALA A 159 -19.61 -13.71 -1.27
N LEU A 160 -19.74 -13.13 -2.47
CA LEU A 160 -18.58 -12.85 -3.32
C LEU A 160 -17.69 -11.77 -2.69
N MET A 161 -18.26 -10.69 -2.12
CA MET A 161 -17.51 -9.67 -1.39
C MET A 161 -16.73 -10.27 -0.21
N PHE A 162 -17.32 -11.13 0.58
CA PHE A 162 -16.67 -11.82 1.68
C PHE A 162 -15.49 -12.67 1.19
N THR A 163 -15.68 -13.44 0.12
CA THR A 163 -14.63 -14.26 -0.49
C THR A 163 -13.47 -13.41 -1.02
N ILE A 164 -13.76 -12.31 -1.73
CA ILE A 164 -12.76 -11.35 -2.22
C ILE A 164 -11.97 -10.79 -1.03
N SER A 165 -12.64 -10.44 0.05
CA SER A 165 -12.00 -9.84 1.22
C SER A 165 -11.05 -10.83 1.91
N ILE A 166 -11.44 -12.10 2.09
CA ILE A 166 -10.56 -13.13 2.65
C ILE A 166 -9.34 -13.35 1.76
N LEU A 167 -9.54 -13.57 0.47
CA LEU A 167 -8.44 -13.79 -0.47
C LEU A 167 -7.53 -12.57 -0.55
N GLY A 168 -8.11 -11.36 -0.51
CA GLY A 168 -7.37 -10.12 -0.51
C GLY A 168 -6.45 -9.96 0.70
N VAL A 169 -6.91 -10.34 1.90
CA VAL A 169 -6.04 -10.33 3.10
C VAL A 169 -4.81 -11.22 2.89
N PHE A 170 -4.96 -12.44 2.37
CA PHE A 170 -3.82 -13.33 2.08
C PHE A 170 -2.90 -12.74 1.01
N ILE A 171 -3.48 -12.25 -0.09
CA ILE A 171 -2.71 -11.71 -1.22
C ILE A 171 -1.90 -10.49 -0.80
N PHE A 172 -2.52 -9.48 -0.16
CA PHE A 172 -1.82 -8.25 0.20
C PHE A 172 -0.82 -8.44 1.34
N THR A 173 -1.09 -9.37 2.28
CA THR A 173 -0.12 -9.77 3.30
C THR A 173 1.11 -10.43 2.66
N GLY A 174 0.91 -11.35 1.73
CA GLY A 174 2.01 -12.01 1.03
C GLY A 174 2.78 -11.06 0.10
N LEU A 175 2.09 -10.16 -0.63
CA LEU A 175 2.72 -9.12 -1.45
C LEU A 175 3.56 -8.16 -0.61
N THR A 176 3.13 -7.81 0.60
CA THR A 176 3.92 -7.01 1.54
C THR A 176 5.25 -7.67 1.88
N ALA A 177 5.25 -8.97 2.15
CA ALA A 177 6.46 -9.72 2.42
C ALA A 177 7.38 -9.79 1.17
N TRP A 178 6.81 -10.07 0.00
CA TRP A 178 7.54 -10.13 -1.24
C TRP A 178 8.15 -8.77 -1.63
N ASP A 179 7.38 -7.68 -1.56
CA ASP A 179 7.87 -6.32 -1.84
C ASP A 179 9.01 -5.92 -0.90
N THR A 180 8.90 -6.27 0.38
CA THR A 180 9.97 -6.02 1.36
C THR A 180 11.24 -6.79 1.02
N GLN A 181 11.14 -8.06 0.63
CA GLN A 181 12.29 -8.83 0.19
C GLN A 181 12.89 -8.27 -1.10
N ASN A 182 12.03 -7.88 -2.05
CA ASN A 182 12.44 -7.33 -3.33
C ASN A 182 13.15 -5.97 -3.16
N ALA A 183 12.67 -5.11 -2.26
CA ALA A 183 13.35 -3.86 -1.91
C ALA A 183 14.78 -4.10 -1.43
N LYS A 184 14.99 -5.09 -0.57
CA LYS A 184 16.31 -5.51 -0.11
C LYS A 184 17.20 -5.99 -1.26
N GLN A 185 16.66 -6.77 -2.20
CA GLN A 185 17.39 -7.26 -3.38
C GLN A 185 17.76 -6.12 -4.33
N ILE A 186 16.85 -5.16 -4.54
CA ILE A 186 17.11 -3.97 -5.37
C ILE A 186 18.23 -3.12 -4.77
N TYR A 187 18.27 -2.95 -3.45
CA TYR A 187 19.37 -2.26 -2.78
C TYR A 187 20.71 -2.92 -3.12
N LEU A 188 20.78 -4.26 -3.06
CA LEU A 188 21.98 -5.03 -3.39
C LEU A 188 22.48 -4.78 -4.82
N ASN A 189 21.56 -4.65 -5.76
CA ASN A 189 21.86 -4.58 -7.19
C ASN A 189 22.08 -3.14 -7.69
N HIS A 190 21.49 -2.12 -7.04
CA HIS A 190 21.46 -0.75 -7.53
C HIS A 190 22.01 0.29 -6.53
N GLY A 191 22.59 -0.17 -5.40
CA GLY A 191 23.39 0.68 -4.49
C GLY A 191 22.61 1.76 -3.72
N GLY A 192 21.33 1.55 -3.41
CA GLY A 192 20.60 2.44 -2.50
C GLY A 192 20.10 3.75 -3.13
N ASP A 193 19.89 3.80 -4.44
CA ASP A 193 19.26 4.94 -5.10
C ASP A 193 17.90 5.26 -4.44
N PRO A 194 17.71 6.48 -3.87
CA PRO A 194 16.51 6.84 -3.12
C PRO A 194 15.23 6.78 -3.94
N ARG A 195 15.30 6.79 -5.27
CA ARG A 195 14.14 6.60 -6.16
C ARG A 195 13.47 5.25 -5.92
N TYR A 196 14.26 4.18 -5.74
CA TYR A 196 13.70 2.86 -5.44
C TYR A 196 13.00 2.83 -4.09
N GLY A 197 13.49 3.57 -3.10
CA GLY A 197 12.81 3.72 -1.80
C GLY A 197 11.38 4.26 -1.96
N VAL A 198 11.20 5.30 -2.77
CA VAL A 198 9.85 5.86 -3.05
C VAL A 198 9.01 4.88 -3.90
N GLN A 199 9.59 4.18 -4.87
CA GLN A 199 8.87 3.18 -5.68
C GLN A 199 8.31 2.05 -4.82
N PHE A 200 9.12 1.51 -3.92
CA PHE A 200 8.65 0.49 -2.99
C PHE A 200 7.68 1.06 -1.94
N ALA A 201 7.82 2.33 -1.56
CA ALA A 201 6.84 2.98 -0.71
C ALA A 201 5.45 3.05 -1.37
N ILE A 202 5.36 3.27 -2.69
CA ILE A 202 4.10 3.19 -3.44
C ILE A 202 3.49 1.78 -3.34
N SER A 203 4.28 0.73 -3.58
CA SER A 203 3.81 -0.67 -3.51
C SER A 203 3.33 -1.03 -2.10
N LEU A 204 4.15 -0.74 -1.09
CA LEU A 204 3.82 -1.03 0.31
C LEU A 204 2.62 -0.22 0.81
N TYR A 205 2.50 1.04 0.39
CA TYR A 205 1.34 1.87 0.67
C TYR A 205 0.06 1.25 0.08
N LEU A 206 0.10 0.83 -1.18
CA LEU A 206 -1.04 0.16 -1.83
C LEU A 206 -1.39 -1.16 -1.14
N ASN A 207 -0.40 -1.96 -0.78
CA ASN A 207 -0.63 -3.21 -0.04
C ASN A 207 -1.31 -2.93 1.31
N PHE A 208 -0.85 -1.91 2.05
CA PHE A 208 -1.45 -1.52 3.32
C PHE A 208 -2.90 -1.06 3.17
N ILE A 209 -3.18 -0.13 2.24
CA ILE A 209 -4.54 0.41 2.03
C ILE A 209 -5.49 -0.69 1.58
N ASN A 210 -5.09 -1.56 0.67
CA ASN A 210 -5.93 -2.67 0.24
C ASN A 210 -6.16 -3.69 1.37
N LEU A 211 -5.12 -4.05 2.13
CA LEU A 211 -5.24 -4.90 3.30
C LEU A 211 -6.20 -4.31 4.35
N PHE A 212 -6.07 -3.01 4.61
CA PHE A 212 -6.97 -2.28 5.51
C PHE A 212 -8.42 -2.33 5.03
N GLN A 213 -8.68 -2.08 3.75
CA GLN A 213 -10.05 -2.13 3.19
C GLN A 213 -10.63 -3.55 3.25
N MET A 214 -9.83 -4.59 2.95
CA MET A 214 -10.28 -5.98 3.05
C MET A 214 -10.59 -6.38 4.50
N LEU A 215 -9.73 -6.02 5.44
CA LEU A 215 -9.98 -6.25 6.87
C LEU A 215 -11.16 -5.44 7.39
N LEU A 216 -11.32 -4.20 6.93
CA LEU A 216 -12.47 -3.37 7.32
C LEU A 216 -13.80 -3.94 6.77
N SER A 217 -13.77 -4.51 5.56
CA SER A 217 -14.92 -5.21 4.99
C SER A 217 -15.32 -6.47 5.79
N LEU A 218 -14.35 -7.16 6.40
CA LEU A 218 -14.55 -8.40 7.18
C LEU A 218 -14.91 -8.14 8.64
N LEU A 219 -14.28 -7.16 9.26
CA LEU A 219 -14.29 -6.95 10.72
C LEU A 219 -14.99 -5.66 11.12
N GLY A 220 -15.25 -4.76 10.16
CA GLY A 220 -15.78 -3.44 10.43
C GLY A 220 -17.27 -3.47 10.81
N ASN A 221 -17.63 -2.75 11.88
CA ASN A 221 -19.01 -2.49 12.24
C ASN A 221 -19.50 -1.27 11.43
N ARG A 222 -20.60 -1.44 10.73
CA ARG A 222 -21.26 -0.39 9.96
C ARG A 222 -22.23 0.38 10.84
N GLU A 223 -22.32 1.70 10.63
CA GLU A 223 -23.36 2.55 11.24
C GLU A 223 -24.71 2.34 10.57
#